data_3e4c2a04155374ecf04c55818475ec83
#
_entry.id   3e4c2a04155374ecf04c55818475ec83
#
_cell.length_a   1.000
_cell.length_b   1.000
_cell.length_c   1.000
_cell.angle_alpha   90.00
_cell.angle_beta   90.00
_cell.angle_gamma   90.00
#
_symmetry.space_group_name_H-M   'P 1'
#
loop_
_entity.id
_entity.type
_entity.pdbx_description
1 polymer ?
#
loop_
_entity_poly.entity_id
_entity_poly.type
_entity_poly.pdbx_seq_one_letter_code
_entity_poly.pdbx_strand_id
1 'polypeptide(L)'
;KRSLPLSSIEPLLDLGNFFLIQKELNEDDNKFLKQKHQISNLGPMINDFSDTSQILKCMDLVITVDTSTAHLSGSLKKKTFLLLCSSPEWRWLLNKNDSPWYPTIKIFRQKKPFEWGEVINTIKNIL
;
A
#
# COMPACT_ATOMS: atom_id res chain seq x y z
N LYS A 1 1.33 -12.52 9.30
CA LYS A 1 1.43 -11.12 9.58
C LYS A 1 1.20 -10.26 8.37
N ARG A 2 0.45 -9.20 8.53
CA ARG A 2 0.07 -8.34 7.41
C ARG A 2 1.05 -7.22 7.13
N SER A 3 1.99 -7.00 8.02
CA SER A 3 2.88 -5.85 7.91
C SER A 3 3.82 -5.96 6.72
N LEU A 4 3.94 -4.86 6.01
CA LEU A 4 4.93 -4.70 4.97
C LEU A 4 5.96 -3.72 5.51
N PRO A 5 7.24 -4.14 5.68
CA PRO A 5 8.27 -3.18 6.08
C PRO A 5 8.38 -2.05 5.07
N LEU A 6 8.49 -0.83 5.56
CA LEU A 6 8.58 0.33 4.67
C LEU A 6 9.79 0.22 3.72
N SER A 7 10.87 -0.38 4.20
CA SER A 7 12.06 -0.58 3.37
C SER A 7 11.80 -1.47 2.15
N SER A 8 10.75 -2.29 2.17
CA SER A 8 10.43 -3.16 1.04
C SER A 8 10.05 -2.40 -0.22
N ILE A 9 9.59 -1.16 -0.09
CA ILE A 9 9.21 -0.35 -1.26
C ILE A 9 10.37 0.41 -1.86
N GLU A 10 11.57 0.28 -1.31
CA GLU A 10 12.73 1.02 -1.81
C GLU A 10 12.92 0.91 -3.33
N PRO A 11 12.76 -0.28 -3.94
CA PRO A 11 12.92 -0.38 -5.40
C PRO A 11 11.95 0.47 -6.20
N LEU A 12 10.86 0.94 -5.60
CA LEU A 12 9.84 1.74 -6.27
C LEU A 12 10.10 3.23 -6.18
N LEU A 13 11.00 3.67 -5.30
CA LEU A 13 11.12 5.09 -4.95
C LEU A 13 11.54 5.97 -6.12
N ASP A 14 12.24 5.42 -7.11
CA ASP A 14 12.65 6.17 -8.27
C ASP A 14 11.55 6.36 -9.30
N LEU A 15 10.41 5.72 -9.10
CA LEU A 15 9.32 5.72 -10.08
C LEU A 15 8.31 6.83 -9.89
N GLY A 16 8.42 7.61 -8.84
CA GLY A 16 7.48 8.70 -8.60
C GLY A 16 7.70 9.37 -7.26
N ASN A 17 6.77 10.23 -6.92
CA ASN A 17 6.76 10.92 -5.64
C ASN A 17 5.94 10.11 -4.64
N PHE A 18 6.55 9.75 -3.52
CA PHE A 18 5.90 8.88 -2.54
C PHE A 18 5.46 9.66 -1.31
N PHE A 19 4.27 9.36 -0.84
CA PHE A 19 3.66 9.97 0.33
C PHE A 19 3.22 8.88 1.28
N LEU A 20 3.68 8.94 2.52
CA LEU A 20 3.29 7.99 3.54
C LEU A 20 2.13 8.57 4.34
N ILE A 21 1.05 7.80 4.47
CA ILE A 21 -0.14 8.25 5.20
C ILE A 21 -0.42 7.41 6.45
N GLN A 22 0.57 6.65 6.88
CA GLN A 22 0.46 5.83 8.09
C GLN A 22 0.79 6.67 9.32
N LYS A 23 -0.09 6.67 10.31
CA LYS A 23 0.11 7.48 11.52
C LYS A 23 1.16 6.90 12.44
N GLU A 24 1.15 5.59 12.63
CA GLU A 24 2.07 4.93 13.55
C GLU A 24 3.10 4.14 12.77
N LEU A 25 4.36 4.36 13.12
CA LEU A 25 5.48 3.69 12.50
C LEU A 25 6.27 2.95 13.57
N ASN A 26 6.72 1.73 13.25
CA ASN A 26 7.65 1.06 14.13
C ASN A 26 9.04 1.70 14.00
N GLU A 27 9.96 1.25 14.84
CA GLU A 27 11.29 1.85 14.89
C GLU A 27 12.06 1.71 13.59
N ASP A 28 11.97 0.54 12.96
CA ASP A 28 12.67 0.28 11.70
C ASP A 28 12.13 1.15 10.57
N ASP A 29 10.82 1.32 10.50
CA ASP A 29 10.20 2.16 9.48
C ASP A 29 10.57 3.62 9.69
N ASN A 30 10.63 4.08 10.95
CA ASN A 30 11.06 5.44 11.25
C ASN A 30 12.50 5.69 10.81
N LYS A 31 13.39 4.74 11.05
CA LYS A 31 14.78 4.86 10.62
C LYS A 31 14.89 4.94 9.11
N PHE A 32 14.15 4.09 8.42
CA PHE A 32 14.16 4.09 6.96
C PHE A 32 13.64 5.42 6.41
N LEU A 33 12.55 5.94 6.98
CA LEU A 33 11.95 7.19 6.55
C LEU A 33 12.92 8.36 6.71
N LYS A 34 13.70 8.38 7.80
CA LYS A 34 14.69 9.44 8.04
C LYS A 34 15.82 9.41 7.02
N GLN A 35 16.13 8.25 6.47
CA GLN A 35 17.20 8.09 5.49
C GLN A 35 16.74 8.40 4.06
N LYS A 36 15.44 8.35 3.80
CA LYS A 36 14.90 8.48 2.45
C LYS A 36 14.08 9.75 2.31
N HIS A 37 14.67 10.74 1.69
CA HIS A 37 14.01 12.02 1.48
C HIS A 37 12.97 11.99 0.35
N GLN A 38 12.91 10.91 -0.43
CA GLN A 38 11.92 10.74 -1.48
C GLN A 38 10.50 10.49 -0.95
N ILE A 39 10.39 10.17 0.34
CA ILE A 39 9.09 9.89 0.95
C ILE A 39 8.69 11.06 1.83
N SER A 40 7.52 11.63 1.54
CA SER A 40 6.93 12.67 2.37
C SER A 40 5.97 12.03 3.37
N ASN A 41 6.17 12.30 4.65
CA ASN A 41 5.32 11.71 5.69
C ASN A 41 4.14 12.61 6.00
N LEU A 42 2.96 12.20 5.57
CA LEU A 42 1.72 12.93 5.80
C LEU A 42 0.95 12.41 7.03
N GLY A 43 1.45 11.34 7.65
CA GLY A 43 0.79 10.75 8.81
C GLY A 43 0.44 11.75 9.92
N PRO A 44 1.38 12.63 10.32
CA PRO A 44 1.08 13.61 11.38
C PRO A 44 -0.03 14.61 11.04
N MET A 45 -0.37 14.75 9.76
CA MET A 45 -1.43 15.66 9.31
C MET A 45 -2.81 15.01 9.35
N ILE A 46 -2.88 13.73 9.61
CA ILE A 46 -4.14 12.98 9.59
C ILE A 46 -4.73 12.96 10.99
N ASN A 47 -5.89 13.57 11.16
CA ASN A 47 -6.61 13.60 12.43
C ASN A 47 -7.83 12.68 12.41
N ASP A 48 -8.43 12.47 11.25
CA ASP A 48 -9.61 11.62 11.13
C ASP A 48 -9.68 11.01 9.73
N PHE A 49 -10.74 10.23 9.54
CA PHE A 49 -10.96 9.50 8.29
C PHE A 49 -11.19 10.44 7.10
N SER A 50 -11.77 11.61 7.35
CA SER A 50 -11.99 12.61 6.32
C SER A 50 -10.68 13.14 5.75
N ASP A 51 -9.68 13.33 6.61
CA ASP A 51 -8.35 13.76 6.18
C ASP A 51 -7.72 12.71 5.26
N THR A 52 -7.82 11.43 5.64
CA THR A 52 -7.32 10.35 4.80
C THR A 52 -8.00 10.36 3.44
N SER A 53 -9.32 10.52 3.41
CA SER A 53 -10.08 10.55 2.17
C SER A 53 -9.60 11.67 1.24
N GLN A 54 -9.37 12.85 1.79
CA GLN A 54 -8.93 13.98 0.98
C GLN A 54 -7.53 13.77 0.42
N ILE A 55 -6.64 13.19 1.22
CA ILE A 55 -5.29 12.88 0.76
C ILE A 55 -5.34 11.86 -0.37
N LEU A 56 -6.12 10.80 -0.22
CA LEU A 56 -6.23 9.76 -1.24
C LEU A 56 -6.76 10.32 -2.57
N LYS A 57 -7.66 11.30 -2.52
CA LYS A 57 -8.18 11.92 -3.74
C LYS A 57 -7.10 12.59 -4.58
N CYS A 58 -6.01 13.00 -3.96
CA CYS A 58 -4.91 13.67 -4.64
C CYS A 58 -3.87 12.72 -5.21
N MET A 59 -3.99 11.42 -4.92
CA MET A 59 -3.00 10.43 -5.35
C MET A 59 -3.31 9.88 -6.73
N ASP A 60 -2.26 9.52 -7.46
CA ASP A 60 -2.41 8.82 -8.74
C ASP A 60 -2.54 7.32 -8.53
N LEU A 61 -1.95 6.81 -7.47
CA LEU A 61 -1.93 5.39 -7.15
C LEU A 61 -1.82 5.23 -5.65
N VAL A 62 -2.56 4.28 -5.10
CA VAL A 62 -2.49 3.91 -3.69
C VAL A 62 -1.94 2.49 -3.58
N ILE A 63 -0.92 2.30 -2.74
CA ILE A 63 -0.37 0.97 -2.45
C ILE A 63 -0.57 0.71 -0.97
N THR A 64 -1.26 -0.35 -0.62
CA THR A 64 -1.60 -0.61 0.77
C THR A 64 -1.68 -2.11 1.07
N VAL A 65 -1.43 -2.46 2.33
CA VAL A 65 -1.69 -3.81 2.85
C VAL A 65 -2.96 -3.82 3.70
N ASP A 66 -3.56 -2.67 3.91
CA ASP A 66 -4.71 -2.51 4.79
C ASP A 66 -6.00 -2.51 3.97
N THR A 67 -6.89 -3.47 4.28
CA THR A 67 -8.14 -3.60 3.55
C THR A 67 -9.07 -2.42 3.75
N SER A 68 -9.06 -1.77 4.92
CA SER A 68 -9.92 -0.61 5.12
C SER A 68 -9.48 0.58 4.27
N THR A 69 -8.17 0.81 4.15
CA THR A 69 -7.65 1.82 3.23
C THR A 69 -7.98 1.48 1.79
N ALA A 70 -7.87 0.20 1.41
CA ALA A 70 -8.22 -0.24 0.06
C ALA A 70 -9.69 0.00 -0.23
N HIS A 71 -10.59 -0.29 0.70
CA HIS A 71 -12.01 -0.03 0.52
C HIS A 71 -12.29 1.46 0.34
N LEU A 72 -11.66 2.30 1.14
CA LEU A 72 -11.83 3.73 0.99
C LEU A 72 -11.34 4.21 -0.36
N SER A 73 -10.14 3.78 -0.74
CA SER A 73 -9.55 4.16 -2.02
C SER A 73 -10.41 3.68 -3.20
N GLY A 74 -10.93 2.45 -3.11
CA GLY A 74 -11.81 1.90 -4.13
C GLY A 74 -13.11 2.67 -4.26
N SER A 75 -13.69 3.09 -3.12
CA SER A 75 -14.92 3.87 -3.15
C SER A 75 -14.71 5.25 -3.78
N LEU A 76 -13.48 5.76 -3.74
CA LEU A 76 -13.10 7.01 -4.39
C LEU A 76 -12.67 6.79 -5.84
N LYS A 77 -12.77 5.58 -6.33
CA LYS A 77 -12.38 5.17 -7.69
C LYS A 77 -10.91 5.44 -7.99
N LYS A 78 -10.07 5.32 -6.99
CA LYS A 78 -8.63 5.48 -7.15
C LYS A 78 -7.98 4.16 -7.52
N LYS A 79 -7.00 4.21 -8.43
CA LYS A 79 -6.20 3.06 -8.75
C LYS A 79 -5.47 2.60 -7.50
N THR A 80 -5.65 1.35 -7.11
CA THR A 80 -5.15 0.84 -5.84
C THR A 80 -4.51 -0.53 -6.04
N PHE A 81 -3.32 -0.70 -5.48
CA PHE A 81 -2.67 -2.00 -5.39
C PHE A 81 -2.77 -2.46 -3.94
N LEU A 82 -3.53 -3.53 -3.73
CA LEU A 82 -3.70 -4.13 -2.41
C LEU A 82 -2.78 -5.35 -2.32
N LEU A 83 -1.85 -5.31 -1.37
CA LEU A 83 -0.89 -6.38 -1.16
C LEU A 83 -1.38 -7.24 0.00
N LEU A 84 -1.68 -8.51 -0.28
CA LEU A 84 -2.16 -9.45 0.71
C LEU A 84 -1.08 -10.43 1.10
N CYS A 85 -1.03 -10.75 2.39
CA CYS A 85 -0.12 -11.77 2.88
C CYS A 85 -0.56 -13.16 2.37
N SER A 86 0.30 -14.15 2.55
CA SER A 86 0.06 -15.49 2.02
C SER A 86 -1.06 -16.24 2.72
N SER A 87 -1.60 -15.72 3.81
CA SER A 87 -2.68 -16.36 4.54
C SER A 87 -3.92 -16.53 3.68
N PRO A 88 -4.53 -17.72 3.65
CA PRO A 88 -5.68 -17.98 2.79
C PRO A 88 -7.02 -17.56 3.39
N GLU A 89 -7.04 -16.86 4.49
CA GLU A 89 -8.28 -16.56 5.22
C GLU A 89 -9.18 -15.53 4.56
N TRP A 90 -8.76 -14.98 3.45
CA TRP A 90 -9.41 -13.81 2.89
C TRP A 90 -10.48 -14.09 1.87
N ARG A 91 -11.52 -13.33 1.96
CA ARG A 91 -12.66 -13.35 1.05
C ARG A 91 -12.39 -12.71 -0.28
N TRP A 92 -11.21 -12.16 -0.47
CA TRP A 92 -10.85 -11.48 -1.70
C TRP A 92 -10.63 -12.42 -2.86
N LEU A 93 -11.10 -13.66 -2.75
CA LEU A 93 -11.06 -14.66 -3.82
C LEU A 93 -9.63 -15.04 -4.17
N LEU A 94 -9.23 -16.17 -3.62
CA LEU A 94 -7.85 -16.62 -3.62
C LEU A 94 -7.17 -16.66 -4.98
N ASN A 95 -7.91 -16.85 -6.06
CA ASN A 95 -7.33 -17.01 -7.38
C ASN A 95 -7.54 -15.82 -8.30
N LYS A 96 -7.97 -14.68 -7.77
CA LYS A 96 -8.21 -13.51 -8.58
C LYS A 96 -7.30 -12.36 -8.16
N ASN A 97 -6.90 -11.57 -9.14
CA ASN A 97 -6.08 -10.39 -8.91
C ASN A 97 -6.92 -9.11 -8.83
N ASP A 98 -8.21 -9.19 -9.14
CA ASP A 98 -9.09 -8.03 -9.11
C ASP A 98 -10.12 -8.19 -8.01
N SER A 99 -10.48 -7.06 -7.40
CA SER A 99 -11.54 -7.05 -6.41
C SER A 99 -12.90 -7.18 -7.08
N PRO A 100 -13.80 -8.03 -6.54
CA PRO A 100 -15.15 -8.11 -7.07
C PRO A 100 -15.99 -6.86 -6.77
N TRP A 101 -15.55 -6.03 -5.82
CA TRP A 101 -16.31 -4.85 -5.42
C TRP A 101 -15.82 -3.57 -6.04
N TYR A 102 -14.52 -3.48 -6.37
CA TYR A 102 -13.94 -2.25 -6.89
C TYR A 102 -13.02 -2.58 -8.06
N PRO A 103 -13.43 -2.24 -9.28
CA PRO A 103 -12.59 -2.56 -10.45
C PRO A 103 -11.26 -1.82 -10.48
N THR A 104 -11.11 -0.76 -9.68
CA THR A 104 -9.86 -0.01 -9.62
C THR A 104 -8.83 -0.65 -8.70
N ILE A 105 -9.19 -1.69 -7.95
CA ILE A 105 -8.28 -2.36 -7.04
C ILE A 105 -7.69 -3.59 -7.70
N LYS A 106 -6.36 -3.65 -7.77
CA LYS A 106 -5.64 -4.83 -8.19
C LYS A 106 -4.99 -5.48 -6.99
N ILE A 107 -5.14 -6.79 -6.87
CA ILE A 107 -4.66 -7.54 -5.71
C ILE A 107 -3.36 -8.24 -6.06
N PHE A 108 -2.35 -8.09 -5.20
CA PHE A 108 -1.08 -8.78 -5.31
C PHE A 108 -0.92 -9.66 -4.08
N ARG A 109 -0.66 -10.94 -4.29
CA ARG A 109 -0.56 -11.89 -3.19
C ARG A 109 0.87 -12.31 -2.96
N GLN A 110 1.27 -12.29 -1.69
CA GLN A 110 2.53 -12.84 -1.26
C GLN A 110 2.50 -14.36 -1.44
N LYS A 111 3.52 -14.92 -2.06
CA LYS A 111 3.58 -16.37 -2.27
C LYS A 111 4.07 -17.11 -1.05
N LYS A 112 4.96 -16.49 -0.30
CA LYS A 112 5.51 -17.08 0.93
C LYS A 112 5.47 -16.04 2.04
N PRO A 113 5.27 -16.47 3.30
CA PRO A 113 5.28 -15.54 4.44
C PRO A 113 6.57 -14.74 4.48
N PHE A 114 6.44 -13.46 4.82
CA PHE A 114 7.58 -12.55 5.01
C PHE A 114 8.39 -12.23 3.75
N GLU A 115 7.94 -12.69 2.58
CA GLU A 115 8.63 -12.41 1.32
C GLU A 115 7.82 -11.46 0.45
N TRP A 116 8.19 -10.20 0.48
CA TRP A 116 7.54 -9.16 -0.31
C TRP A 116 8.31 -8.79 -1.58
N GLY A 117 9.56 -9.23 -1.69
CA GLY A 117 10.43 -8.83 -2.80
C GLY A 117 9.84 -9.13 -4.18
N GLU A 118 9.26 -10.31 -4.33
CA GLU A 118 8.66 -10.71 -5.61
C GLU A 118 7.45 -9.85 -5.96
N VAL A 119 6.61 -9.56 -4.96
CA VAL A 119 5.44 -8.71 -5.17
C VAL A 119 5.87 -7.31 -5.58
N ILE A 120 6.84 -6.75 -4.88
CA ILE A 120 7.35 -5.40 -5.18
C ILE A 120 7.98 -5.36 -6.56
N ASN A 121 8.74 -6.39 -6.93
CA ASN A 121 9.34 -6.46 -8.25
C ASN A 121 8.27 -6.53 -9.36
N THR A 122 7.20 -7.26 -9.14
CA THR A 122 6.08 -7.32 -10.06
C THR A 122 5.46 -5.93 -10.24
N ILE A 123 5.25 -5.22 -9.14
CA ILE A 123 4.71 -3.86 -9.19
C ILE A 123 5.65 -2.93 -9.95
N LYS A 124 6.95 -3.03 -9.70
CA LYS A 124 7.95 -2.22 -10.38
C LYS A 124 7.88 -2.39 -11.89
N ASN A 125 7.69 -3.62 -12.35
CA ASN A 125 7.61 -3.91 -13.77
C ASN A 125 6.33 -3.39 -14.43
N ILE A 126 5.28 -3.21 -13.66
CA ILE A 126 4.01 -2.68 -14.16
C ILE A 126 4.06 -1.15 -14.24
N LEU A 127 4.74 -0.52 -13.30
CA LEU A 127 4.88 0.92 -13.27
C LEU A 127 5.94 1.38 -14.26
#